data_0af34ceb25f3738751db5d566d56e1ee
#
_entry.id   0af34ceb25f3738751db5d566d56e1ee
#
_cell.length_a   1.000
_cell.length_b   1.000
_cell.length_c   1.000
_cell.angle_alpha   90.00
_cell.angle_beta   90.00
_cell.angle_gamma   90.00
#
_symmetry.space_group_name_H-M   'P 1'
#
loop_
_entity.id
_entity.type
_entity.pdbx_description
1 polymer ?
#
loop_
_entity_poly.entity_id
_entity_poly.type
_entity_poly.pdbx_seq_one_letter_code
_entity_poly.pdbx_strand_id
1 'polypeptide(L)'
;MSEEMIERHQGDEMIRLTLMDGQVRVMMCETTQMAQRAADIHGATPVCTAAMGRLMTATSMLGVMMKGANESVTVNVHGDGPMGTIVAVANHGDVKVCADDARVELPLRADGKLDVGGAIGHTGRMTVIKDLGLKEPYVGTIELVSGELGIDFAQYFTVSEQQPSLVSLGVLVNGDVVLKAGGLLVQPMPGCEEETIEQLELRSPMFADISREMTEAPKEQLLEDWFRGMKPVVLDRTPLRYHCGCSRARMEKALISLGRKELQTIIDEDTGAELGCHFCHQQYQFTTEELRQLLEKATRE
;
A
#
# COMPACT_ATOMS: atom_id res chain seq x y z
N MET A 1 -27.78 -11.66 -15.45
CA MET A 1 -26.46 -11.00 -15.57
C MET A 1 -26.07 -11.07 -17.03
N SER A 2 -25.86 -9.94 -17.69
CA SER A 2 -25.54 -9.88 -19.11
C SER A 2 -24.09 -10.32 -19.36
N GLU A 3 -23.84 -10.98 -20.48
CA GLU A 3 -22.51 -11.46 -20.91
C GLU A 3 -21.44 -10.34 -21.02
N GLU A 4 -21.81 -9.09 -20.95
CA GLU A 4 -20.91 -7.91 -20.95
C GLU A 4 -20.10 -7.72 -19.65
N MET A 5 -20.35 -8.48 -18.57
CA MET A 5 -19.62 -8.36 -17.29
C MET A 5 -18.37 -9.25 -17.19
N ILE A 6 -17.98 -9.98 -18.24
CA ILE A 6 -16.85 -10.93 -18.18
C ILE A 6 -15.74 -10.53 -19.17
N GLU A 7 -15.36 -9.28 -19.24
CA GLU A 7 -13.99 -8.96 -19.63
C GLU A 7 -13.09 -9.17 -18.40
N ARG A 8 -12.52 -10.36 -18.30
CA ARG A 8 -11.51 -10.71 -17.29
C ARG A 8 -10.27 -9.87 -17.57
N HIS A 9 -10.10 -8.78 -16.84
CA HIS A 9 -8.81 -8.13 -16.76
C HIS A 9 -7.82 -9.14 -16.14
N GLN A 10 -6.83 -9.57 -16.91
CA GLN A 10 -5.77 -10.51 -16.47
C GLN A 10 -4.71 -9.78 -15.63
N GLY A 11 -5.07 -8.84 -14.76
CA GLY A 11 -4.16 -8.03 -13.98
C GLY A 11 -4.69 -7.76 -12.58
N ASP A 12 -3.83 -7.13 -11.78
CA ASP A 12 -4.22 -6.64 -10.46
C ASP A 12 -5.29 -5.56 -10.62
N GLU A 13 -6.34 -5.65 -9.82
CA GLU A 13 -7.44 -4.69 -9.82
C GLU A 13 -8.14 -4.61 -8.46
N MET A 14 -8.84 -3.52 -8.26
CA MET A 14 -9.76 -3.32 -7.15
C MET A 14 -11.20 -3.29 -7.63
N ILE A 15 -12.07 -4.02 -6.93
CA ILE A 15 -13.52 -3.97 -7.09
C ILE A 15 -14.08 -3.19 -5.90
N ARG A 16 -14.85 -2.13 -6.19
CA ARG A 16 -15.63 -1.44 -5.17
C ARG A 16 -17.09 -1.79 -5.34
N LEU A 17 -17.73 -2.11 -4.22
CA LEU A 17 -19.16 -2.43 -4.19
C LEU A 17 -19.81 -1.89 -2.92
N THR A 18 -21.14 -1.83 -2.95
CA THR A 18 -21.96 -1.55 -1.78
C THR A 18 -22.85 -2.75 -1.48
N LEU A 19 -23.25 -2.86 -0.21
CA LEU A 19 -24.20 -3.86 0.27
C LEU A 19 -25.39 -3.16 0.93
N MET A 20 -26.53 -3.86 1.01
CA MET A 20 -27.73 -3.44 1.74
C MET A 20 -28.14 -2.01 1.36
N ASP A 21 -28.33 -1.79 0.05
CA ASP A 21 -28.78 -0.50 -0.51
C ASP A 21 -27.85 0.70 -0.13
N GLY A 22 -26.53 0.45 -0.01
CA GLY A 22 -25.52 1.49 0.28
C GLY A 22 -25.14 1.61 1.75
N GLN A 23 -25.67 0.78 2.64
CA GLN A 23 -25.33 0.82 4.06
C GLN A 23 -23.88 0.35 4.35
N VAL A 24 -23.28 -0.43 3.46
CA VAL A 24 -21.91 -0.93 3.63
C VAL A 24 -21.11 -0.66 2.36
N ARG A 25 -19.90 -0.16 2.52
CA ARG A 25 -18.89 -0.10 1.46
C ARG A 25 -17.96 -1.28 1.57
N VAL A 26 -17.68 -1.92 0.45
CA VAL A 26 -16.70 -3.00 0.35
C VAL A 26 -15.70 -2.68 -0.74
N MET A 27 -14.43 -2.93 -0.46
CA MET A 27 -13.34 -2.87 -1.43
C MET A 27 -12.57 -4.18 -1.36
N MET A 28 -12.48 -4.88 -2.48
CA MET A 28 -11.68 -6.08 -2.60
C MET A 28 -10.67 -5.90 -3.72
N CYS A 29 -9.40 -6.18 -3.44
CA CYS A 29 -8.35 -6.07 -4.44
C CYS A 29 -7.50 -7.34 -4.54
N GLU A 30 -7.06 -7.60 -5.75
CA GLU A 30 -5.98 -8.51 -6.09
C GLU A 30 -4.74 -7.68 -6.40
N THR A 31 -3.59 -8.03 -5.82
CA THR A 31 -2.31 -7.30 -5.91
C THR A 31 -1.13 -8.24 -6.10
N THR A 32 -1.37 -9.41 -6.70
CA THR A 32 -0.38 -10.50 -6.84
C THR A 32 0.82 -10.06 -7.69
N GLN A 33 0.57 -9.42 -8.84
CA GLN A 33 1.64 -8.95 -9.73
C GLN A 33 2.43 -7.78 -9.11
N MET A 34 1.73 -6.88 -8.41
CA MET A 34 2.36 -5.77 -7.71
C MET A 34 3.27 -6.27 -6.58
N ALA A 35 2.83 -7.26 -5.79
CA ALA A 35 3.61 -7.84 -4.71
C ALA A 35 4.84 -8.58 -5.26
N GLN A 36 4.70 -9.35 -6.34
CA GLN A 36 5.84 -9.97 -7.02
C GLN A 36 6.82 -8.92 -7.55
N ARG A 37 6.30 -7.86 -8.19
CA ARG A 37 7.14 -6.79 -8.72
C ARG A 37 7.92 -6.08 -7.62
N ALA A 38 7.31 -5.84 -6.46
CA ALA A 38 8.01 -5.28 -5.30
C ALA A 38 9.11 -6.22 -4.81
N ALA A 39 8.81 -7.51 -4.67
CA ALA A 39 9.79 -8.53 -4.27
C ALA A 39 10.99 -8.56 -5.22
N ASP A 40 10.76 -8.57 -6.53
CA ASP A 40 11.82 -8.61 -7.55
C ASP A 40 12.72 -7.37 -7.50
N ILE A 41 12.12 -6.16 -7.35
CA ILE A 41 12.86 -4.90 -7.29
C ILE A 41 13.76 -4.85 -6.05
N HIS A 42 13.25 -5.26 -4.89
CA HIS A 42 13.95 -5.13 -3.62
C HIS A 42 14.78 -6.37 -3.24
N GLY A 43 14.68 -7.47 -4.00
CA GLY A 43 15.28 -8.75 -3.64
C GLY A 43 14.77 -9.23 -2.28
N ALA A 44 13.45 -9.10 -2.07
CA ALA A 44 12.84 -9.24 -0.76
C ALA A 44 12.71 -10.72 -0.37
N THR A 45 13.00 -11.03 0.90
CA THR A 45 12.69 -12.33 1.49
C THR A 45 11.19 -12.59 1.57
N PRO A 46 10.72 -13.83 1.76
CA PRO A 46 9.31 -14.14 1.85
C PRO A 46 8.54 -13.32 2.91
N VAL A 47 9.13 -13.12 4.09
CA VAL A 47 8.48 -12.34 5.16
C VAL A 47 8.39 -10.86 4.80
N CYS A 48 9.45 -10.29 4.22
CA CYS A 48 9.47 -8.91 3.75
C CYS A 48 8.53 -8.70 2.55
N THR A 49 8.44 -9.65 1.65
CA THR A 49 7.47 -9.67 0.54
C THR A 49 6.03 -9.62 1.08
N ALA A 50 5.74 -10.41 2.12
CA ALA A 50 4.43 -10.40 2.75
C ALA A 50 4.13 -9.06 3.45
N ALA A 51 5.09 -8.48 4.17
CA ALA A 51 4.94 -7.18 4.82
C ALA A 51 4.70 -6.05 3.81
N MET A 52 5.58 -5.92 2.82
CA MET A 52 5.48 -4.89 1.77
C MET A 52 4.22 -5.07 0.92
N GLY A 53 3.87 -6.30 0.56
CA GLY A 53 2.68 -6.60 -0.23
C GLY A 53 1.39 -6.24 0.52
N ARG A 54 1.27 -6.56 1.82
CA ARG A 54 0.12 -6.16 2.66
C ARG A 54 0.03 -4.65 2.79
N LEU A 55 1.15 -3.96 3.04
CA LEU A 55 1.16 -2.49 3.14
C LEU A 55 0.72 -1.85 1.82
N MET A 56 1.27 -2.32 0.71
CA MET A 56 0.94 -1.82 -0.63
C MET A 56 -0.54 -2.08 -0.97
N THR A 57 -1.08 -3.24 -0.62
CA THR A 57 -2.50 -3.60 -0.78
C THR A 57 -3.42 -2.62 -0.03
N ALA A 58 -3.17 -2.39 1.25
CA ALA A 58 -3.96 -1.44 2.04
C ALA A 58 -3.80 0.01 1.56
N THR A 59 -2.58 0.39 1.17
CA THR A 59 -2.32 1.74 0.63
C THR A 59 -3.04 1.95 -0.70
N SER A 60 -3.17 0.91 -1.54
CA SER A 60 -3.94 0.99 -2.79
C SER A 60 -5.43 1.27 -2.53
N MET A 61 -6.01 0.67 -1.48
CA MET A 61 -7.40 0.95 -1.08
C MET A 61 -7.58 2.42 -0.70
N LEU A 62 -6.66 2.98 0.08
CA LEU A 62 -6.68 4.41 0.42
C LEU A 62 -6.47 5.28 -0.83
N GLY A 63 -5.57 4.89 -1.74
CA GLY A 63 -5.29 5.62 -2.98
C GLY A 63 -6.51 5.72 -3.90
N VAL A 64 -7.27 4.63 -4.06
CA VAL A 64 -8.49 4.61 -4.88
C VAL A 64 -9.63 5.45 -4.26
N MET A 65 -9.58 5.71 -2.95
CA MET A 65 -10.53 6.63 -2.30
C MET A 65 -10.23 8.11 -2.58
N MET A 66 -9.03 8.45 -3.08
CA MET A 66 -8.68 9.82 -3.48
C MET A 66 -9.49 10.24 -4.71
N LYS A 67 -9.89 11.51 -4.78
CA LYS A 67 -10.78 12.03 -5.84
C LYS A 67 -10.05 12.86 -6.89
N GLY A 68 -9.03 13.59 -6.50
CA GLY A 68 -8.28 14.49 -7.36
C GLY A 68 -7.11 13.80 -8.06
N ALA A 69 -6.88 14.08 -9.35
CA ALA A 69 -5.84 13.45 -10.16
C ALA A 69 -4.41 13.58 -9.59
N ASN A 70 -4.16 14.63 -8.80
CA ASN A 70 -2.85 14.88 -8.17
C ASN A 70 -2.81 14.51 -6.68
N GLU A 71 -3.91 13.98 -6.15
CA GLU A 71 -3.96 13.55 -4.75
C GLU A 71 -3.18 12.25 -4.57
N SER A 72 -2.54 12.11 -3.42
CA SER A 72 -1.79 10.90 -3.10
C SER A 72 -1.91 10.55 -1.63
N VAL A 73 -1.69 9.29 -1.32
CA VAL A 73 -1.58 8.82 0.06
C VAL A 73 -0.23 8.16 0.26
N THR A 74 0.42 8.52 1.36
CA THR A 74 1.64 7.87 1.84
C THR A 74 1.34 7.20 3.17
N VAL A 75 1.67 5.93 3.29
CA VAL A 75 1.62 5.19 4.55
C VAL A 75 3.04 4.85 4.96
N ASN A 76 3.42 5.28 6.14
CA ASN A 76 4.71 5.02 6.76
C ASN A 76 4.48 4.16 8.01
N VAL A 77 5.11 3.01 8.07
CA VAL A 77 5.09 2.11 9.22
C VAL A 77 6.51 1.99 9.75
N HIS A 78 6.69 2.41 10.99
CA HIS A 78 7.97 2.33 11.70
C HIS A 78 7.76 1.57 13.01
N GLY A 79 8.23 0.32 13.04
CA GLY A 79 8.20 -0.53 14.21
C GLY A 79 9.60 -0.78 14.78
N ASP A 80 9.65 -1.51 15.89
CA ASP A 80 10.89 -1.94 16.55
C ASP A 80 11.46 -3.26 15.97
N GLY A 81 10.88 -3.75 14.88
CA GLY A 81 11.35 -4.95 14.17
C GLY A 81 12.51 -4.67 13.22
N PRO A 82 13.16 -5.75 12.72
CA PRO A 82 14.38 -5.65 11.92
C PRO A 82 14.19 -5.05 10.52
N MET A 83 12.97 -4.99 9.98
CA MET A 83 12.72 -4.35 8.68
C MET A 83 12.89 -2.82 8.70
N GLY A 84 12.92 -2.20 9.90
CA GLY A 84 12.95 -0.75 10.04
C GLY A 84 11.66 -0.10 9.52
N THR A 85 11.80 0.96 8.75
CA THR A 85 10.66 1.70 8.19
C THR A 85 10.22 1.10 6.87
N ILE A 86 8.91 0.90 6.72
CA ILE A 86 8.29 0.49 5.46
C ILE A 86 7.38 1.63 4.98
N VAL A 87 7.54 2.04 3.74
CA VAL A 87 6.78 3.15 3.15
C VAL A 87 6.08 2.69 1.89
N ALA A 88 4.78 2.91 1.81
CA ALA A 88 4.01 2.76 0.57
C ALA A 88 3.36 4.08 0.15
N VAL A 89 3.31 4.32 -1.14
CA VAL A 89 2.70 5.53 -1.72
C VAL A 89 1.75 5.11 -2.82
N ALA A 90 0.52 5.61 -2.78
CA ALA A 90 -0.45 5.40 -3.83
C ALA A 90 -1.00 6.72 -4.38
N ASN A 91 -1.25 6.72 -5.68
CA ASN A 91 -2.02 7.74 -6.39
C ASN A 91 -3.00 6.99 -7.29
N HIS A 92 -4.27 6.97 -6.88
CA HIS A 92 -5.28 6.09 -7.47
C HIS A 92 -4.80 4.63 -7.54
N GLY A 93 -4.76 4.01 -8.74
CA GLY A 93 -4.31 2.63 -8.94
C GLY A 93 -2.79 2.44 -9.07
N ASP A 94 -2.00 3.52 -9.08
CA ASP A 94 -0.54 3.48 -9.13
C ASP A 94 0.03 3.41 -7.71
N VAL A 95 0.76 2.35 -7.40
CA VAL A 95 1.30 2.13 -6.05
C VAL A 95 2.78 1.75 -6.13
N LYS A 96 3.54 2.14 -5.11
CA LYS A 96 4.94 1.76 -4.91
C LYS A 96 5.23 1.58 -3.43
N VAL A 97 6.21 0.75 -3.10
CA VAL A 97 6.62 0.44 -1.73
C VAL A 97 8.14 0.35 -1.64
N CYS A 98 8.70 0.65 -0.47
CA CYS A 98 10.08 0.35 -0.11
C CYS A 98 10.17 0.07 1.39
N ALA A 99 11.27 -0.55 1.81
CA ALA A 99 11.61 -0.81 3.20
C ALA A 99 13.08 -0.44 3.45
N ASP A 100 13.44 -0.14 4.71
CA ASP A 100 14.83 0.09 5.09
C ASP A 100 15.65 -1.19 4.87
N ASP A 101 15.11 -2.35 5.32
CA ASP A 101 15.68 -3.66 5.02
C ASP A 101 14.60 -4.64 4.51
N ALA A 102 14.70 -5.00 3.24
CA ALA A 102 13.84 -5.98 2.59
C ALA A 102 14.41 -7.43 2.63
N ARG A 103 15.56 -7.65 3.29
CA ARG A 103 16.26 -8.95 3.31
C ARG A 103 16.25 -9.63 4.66
N VAL A 104 15.40 -9.17 5.57
CA VAL A 104 15.22 -9.78 6.89
C VAL A 104 14.73 -11.21 6.74
N GLU A 105 15.35 -12.13 7.46
CA GLU A 105 14.92 -13.52 7.56
C GLU A 105 14.45 -13.82 8.98
N LEU A 106 13.27 -14.39 9.10
CA LEU A 106 12.71 -14.83 10.38
C LEU A 106 12.21 -16.28 10.25
N PRO A 107 12.27 -17.06 11.33
CA PRO A 107 11.66 -18.39 11.35
C PRO A 107 10.14 -18.25 11.19
N LEU A 108 9.52 -19.29 10.65
CA LEU A 108 8.05 -19.34 10.61
C LEU A 108 7.51 -19.35 12.04
N ARG A 109 6.32 -18.77 12.21
CA ARG A 109 5.54 -18.85 13.44
C ARG A 109 5.15 -20.31 13.74
N ALA A 110 4.73 -20.57 14.96
CA ALA A 110 4.30 -21.92 15.39
C ALA A 110 3.12 -22.49 14.57
N ASP A 111 2.31 -21.62 13.96
CA ASP A 111 1.22 -21.98 13.05
C ASP A 111 1.67 -22.19 11.59
N GLY A 112 2.97 -22.13 11.32
CA GLY A 112 3.57 -22.29 9.99
C GLY A 112 3.45 -21.06 9.07
N LYS A 113 2.96 -19.94 9.58
CA LYS A 113 2.85 -18.68 8.80
C LYS A 113 4.11 -17.82 8.94
N LEU A 114 4.31 -16.93 7.97
CA LEU A 114 5.37 -15.92 8.03
C LEU A 114 5.14 -14.96 9.21
N ASP A 115 6.19 -14.62 9.92
CA ASP A 115 6.14 -13.72 11.08
C ASP A 115 6.25 -12.25 10.65
N VAL A 116 5.21 -11.74 10.03
CA VAL A 116 5.15 -10.34 9.55
C VAL A 116 5.18 -9.37 10.73
N GLY A 117 4.44 -9.67 11.80
CA GLY A 117 4.46 -8.86 13.02
C GLY A 117 5.86 -8.77 13.64
N GLY A 118 6.59 -9.90 13.71
CA GLY A 118 7.98 -9.91 14.17
C GLY A 118 8.94 -9.15 13.25
N ALA A 119 8.71 -9.16 11.94
CA ALA A 119 9.54 -8.43 10.98
C ALA A 119 9.35 -6.90 11.07
N ILE A 120 8.12 -6.43 11.27
CA ILE A 120 7.77 -5.02 11.42
C ILE A 120 8.07 -4.53 12.84
N GLY A 121 7.79 -5.38 13.84
CA GLY A 121 7.83 -5.03 15.25
C GLY A 121 6.44 -4.74 15.83
N HIS A 122 6.34 -4.86 17.14
CA HIS A 122 5.07 -4.71 17.86
C HIS A 122 4.91 -3.33 18.51
N THR A 123 6.02 -2.58 18.62
CA THR A 123 6.06 -1.23 19.19
C THR A 123 6.51 -0.24 18.11
N GLY A 124 5.77 0.82 17.94
CA GLY A 124 6.07 1.82 16.92
C GLY A 124 4.81 2.55 16.47
N ARG A 125 4.85 3.10 15.27
CA ARG A 125 3.74 3.92 14.76
C ARG A 125 3.46 3.67 13.29
N MET A 126 2.20 3.82 12.92
CA MET A 126 1.76 3.96 11.54
C MET A 126 1.26 5.38 11.31
N THR A 127 1.79 6.04 10.29
CA THR A 127 1.40 7.39 9.88
C THR A 127 0.87 7.36 8.46
N VAL A 128 -0.34 7.87 8.27
CA VAL A 128 -0.99 8.01 6.97
C VAL A 128 -1.04 9.50 6.62
N ILE A 129 -0.44 9.87 5.50
CA ILE A 129 -0.37 11.22 4.98
C ILE A 129 -1.19 11.28 3.71
N LYS A 130 -2.28 12.05 3.71
CA LYS A 130 -3.12 12.30 2.53
C LYS A 130 -2.82 13.70 1.98
N ASP A 131 -2.14 13.75 0.84
CA ASP A 131 -1.91 14.98 0.08
C ASP A 131 -3.12 15.20 -0.84
N LEU A 132 -3.95 16.14 -0.46
CA LEU A 132 -5.18 16.52 -1.18
C LEU A 132 -4.96 17.74 -2.08
N GLY A 133 -3.71 18.14 -2.33
CA GLY A 133 -3.38 19.36 -3.08
C GLY A 133 -3.68 20.64 -2.30
N LEU A 134 -3.89 20.54 -0.98
CA LEU A 134 -4.09 21.67 -0.08
C LEU A 134 -2.74 22.20 0.43
N LYS A 135 -2.79 23.35 1.13
CA LYS A 135 -1.57 23.97 1.70
C LYS A 135 -0.82 23.01 2.65
N GLU A 136 -1.56 22.22 3.41
CA GLU A 136 -1.01 21.22 4.32
C GLU A 136 -1.70 19.89 4.08
N PRO A 137 -0.96 18.76 4.09
CA PRO A 137 -1.57 17.44 3.98
C PRO A 137 -2.32 17.08 5.27
N TYR A 138 -3.31 16.22 5.16
CA TYR A 138 -3.90 15.57 6.32
C TYR A 138 -2.95 14.48 6.82
N VAL A 139 -2.68 14.46 8.13
CA VAL A 139 -1.80 13.46 8.76
C VAL A 139 -2.54 12.78 9.90
N GLY A 140 -2.73 11.48 9.78
CA GLY A 140 -3.23 10.61 10.85
C GLY A 140 -2.12 9.69 11.35
N THR A 141 -1.97 9.56 12.66
CA THR A 141 -0.96 8.68 13.27
C THR A 141 -1.60 7.83 14.36
N ILE A 142 -1.23 6.56 14.40
CA ILE A 142 -1.58 5.63 15.48
C ILE A 142 -0.32 4.91 15.98
N GLU A 143 -0.34 4.46 17.22
CA GLU A 143 0.60 3.45 17.70
C GLU A 143 0.26 2.09 17.08
N LEU A 144 1.27 1.28 16.76
CA LEU A 144 1.06 -0.09 16.29
C LEU A 144 0.39 -0.92 17.39
N VAL A 145 -0.56 -1.74 16.97
CA VAL A 145 -1.25 -2.69 17.86
C VAL A 145 -0.53 -4.02 17.90
N SER A 146 -0.02 -4.46 16.75
CA SER A 146 0.53 -5.80 16.62
C SER A 146 1.65 -5.95 15.58
N GLY A 147 1.84 -4.99 14.69
CA GLY A 147 2.67 -5.16 13.48
C GLY A 147 2.03 -6.08 12.41
N GLU A 148 0.89 -6.70 12.71
CA GLU A 148 0.06 -7.37 11.70
C GLU A 148 -0.82 -6.31 11.04
N LEU A 149 -0.40 -5.86 9.86
CA LEU A 149 -0.92 -4.66 9.19
C LEU A 149 -2.45 -4.61 9.05
N GLY A 150 -3.13 -5.75 8.90
CA GLY A 150 -4.60 -5.79 8.85
C GLY A 150 -5.24 -5.24 10.13
N ILE A 151 -4.69 -5.61 11.29
CA ILE A 151 -5.15 -5.14 12.60
C ILE A 151 -4.79 -3.66 12.78
N ASP A 152 -3.58 -3.26 12.42
CA ASP A 152 -3.12 -1.88 12.55
C ASP A 152 -3.92 -0.92 11.65
N PHE A 153 -4.27 -1.33 10.42
CA PHE A 153 -5.16 -0.55 9.55
C PHE A 153 -6.60 -0.48 10.09
N ALA A 154 -7.14 -1.56 10.67
CA ALA A 154 -8.46 -1.51 11.31
C ALA A 154 -8.46 -0.50 12.48
N GLN A 155 -7.39 -0.48 13.27
CA GLN A 155 -7.19 0.51 14.34
C GLN A 155 -7.07 1.94 13.78
N TYR A 156 -6.31 2.14 12.69
CA TYR A 156 -6.19 3.44 12.02
C TYR A 156 -7.56 3.96 11.57
N PHE A 157 -8.35 3.13 10.90
CA PHE A 157 -9.68 3.54 10.47
C PHE A 157 -10.58 3.90 11.66
N THR A 158 -10.52 3.13 12.73
CA THR A 158 -11.36 3.38 13.92
C THR A 158 -10.95 4.66 14.65
N VAL A 159 -9.65 4.85 14.91
CA VAL A 159 -9.16 5.94 15.76
C VAL A 159 -8.96 7.23 14.98
N SER A 160 -8.35 7.17 13.81
CA SER A 160 -7.98 8.35 13.03
C SER A 160 -9.09 8.79 12.07
N GLU A 161 -9.76 7.84 11.40
CA GLU A 161 -10.84 8.14 10.45
C GLU A 161 -12.23 8.12 11.10
N GLN A 162 -12.35 7.64 12.35
CA GLN A 162 -13.63 7.43 13.05
C GLN A 162 -14.61 6.55 12.26
N GLN A 163 -14.07 5.61 11.51
CA GLN A 163 -14.80 4.71 10.63
C GLN A 163 -14.46 3.25 10.97
N PRO A 164 -15.23 2.59 11.86
CA PRO A 164 -15.02 1.17 12.15
C PRO A 164 -14.93 0.36 10.86
N SER A 165 -13.93 -0.50 10.79
CA SER A 165 -13.61 -1.22 9.55
C SER A 165 -13.12 -2.61 9.84
N LEU A 166 -13.54 -3.57 9.01
CA LEU A 166 -12.92 -4.88 8.94
C LEU A 166 -11.88 -4.83 7.80
N VAL A 167 -10.64 -5.20 8.13
CA VAL A 167 -9.52 -5.21 7.19
C VAL A 167 -8.91 -6.61 7.18
N SER A 168 -8.88 -7.25 6.01
CA SER A 168 -8.16 -8.49 5.78
C SER A 168 -7.12 -8.27 4.69
N LEU A 169 -5.86 -8.61 4.97
CA LEU A 169 -4.72 -8.48 4.07
C LEU A 169 -3.97 -9.78 4.01
N GLY A 170 -3.66 -10.27 2.83
CA GLY A 170 -2.96 -11.53 2.66
C GLY A 170 -1.96 -11.51 1.52
N VAL A 171 -0.82 -12.14 1.76
CA VAL A 171 0.18 -12.45 0.72
C VAL A 171 0.66 -13.88 0.95
N LEU A 172 0.42 -14.74 -0.01
CA LEU A 172 0.85 -16.13 -0.01
C LEU A 172 2.08 -16.28 -0.90
N VAL A 173 3.19 -16.72 -0.31
CA VAL A 173 4.48 -16.84 -0.97
C VAL A 173 4.95 -18.28 -0.94
N ASN A 174 5.58 -18.74 -2.00
CA ASN A 174 6.28 -20.02 -2.06
C ASN A 174 7.71 -19.80 -2.62
N GLY A 175 8.70 -19.85 -1.72
CA GLY A 175 10.04 -19.36 -2.05
C GLY A 175 10.00 -17.89 -2.46
N ASP A 176 10.52 -17.58 -3.64
CA ASP A 176 10.55 -16.21 -4.19
C ASP A 176 9.31 -15.85 -5.02
N VAL A 177 8.33 -16.76 -5.11
CA VAL A 177 7.14 -16.57 -5.94
C VAL A 177 5.93 -16.19 -5.10
N VAL A 178 5.31 -15.07 -5.42
CA VAL A 178 4.01 -14.67 -4.86
C VAL A 178 2.91 -15.43 -5.56
N LEU A 179 2.30 -16.38 -4.85
CA LEU A 179 1.21 -17.19 -5.39
C LEU A 179 -0.10 -16.40 -5.47
N LYS A 180 -0.38 -15.62 -4.41
CA LYS A 180 -1.57 -14.76 -4.32
C LYS A 180 -1.32 -13.62 -3.34
N ALA A 181 -1.76 -12.43 -3.69
CA ALA A 181 -1.80 -11.28 -2.80
C ALA A 181 -3.09 -10.48 -3.02
N GLY A 182 -3.64 -9.95 -1.94
CA GLY A 182 -4.83 -9.13 -2.01
C GLY A 182 -5.35 -8.72 -0.64
N GLY A 183 -6.51 -8.07 -0.65
CA GLY A 183 -7.13 -7.60 0.58
C GLY A 183 -8.61 -7.28 0.41
N LEU A 184 -9.26 -7.21 1.55
CA LEU A 184 -10.67 -6.83 1.71
C LEU A 184 -10.77 -5.74 2.77
N LEU A 185 -11.51 -4.70 2.45
CA LEU A 185 -11.94 -3.66 3.39
C LEU A 185 -13.47 -3.63 3.38
N VAL A 186 -14.09 -3.78 4.55
CA VAL A 186 -15.54 -3.68 4.75
C VAL A 186 -15.81 -2.57 5.75
N GLN A 187 -16.65 -1.61 5.38
CA GLN A 187 -16.93 -0.43 6.19
C GLN A 187 -18.44 -0.16 6.24
N PRO A 188 -19.08 -0.30 7.42
CA PRO A 188 -20.42 0.22 7.65
C PRO A 188 -20.43 1.73 7.42
N MET A 189 -21.39 2.23 6.66
CA MET A 189 -21.56 3.67 6.42
C MET A 189 -22.35 4.32 7.58
N PRO A 190 -22.23 5.63 7.76
CA PRO A 190 -23.03 6.32 8.77
C PRO A 190 -24.53 6.02 8.62
N GLY A 191 -25.18 5.57 9.70
CA GLY A 191 -26.58 5.17 9.69
C GLY A 191 -26.82 3.70 9.28
N CYS A 192 -25.77 2.88 9.17
CA CYS A 192 -25.90 1.44 8.96
C CYS A 192 -26.72 0.81 10.10
N GLU A 193 -27.67 -0.05 9.75
CA GLU A 193 -28.51 -0.76 10.70
C GLU A 193 -27.70 -1.79 11.49
N GLU A 194 -28.03 -1.94 12.78
CA GLU A 194 -27.31 -2.86 13.69
C GLU A 194 -27.39 -4.31 13.21
N GLU A 195 -28.53 -4.75 12.66
CA GLU A 195 -28.69 -6.07 12.07
C GLU A 195 -27.71 -6.30 10.90
N THR A 196 -27.43 -5.28 10.10
CA THR A 196 -26.42 -5.37 9.02
C THR A 196 -25.02 -5.53 9.58
N ILE A 197 -24.70 -4.81 10.66
CA ILE A 197 -23.39 -4.93 11.33
C ILE A 197 -23.22 -6.33 11.91
N GLU A 198 -24.22 -6.86 12.61
CA GLU A 198 -24.21 -8.24 13.16
C GLU A 198 -23.98 -9.27 12.04
N GLN A 199 -24.64 -9.10 10.88
CA GLN A 199 -24.43 -9.98 9.74
C GLN A 199 -22.99 -9.94 9.20
N LEU A 200 -22.33 -8.78 9.22
CA LEU A 200 -20.93 -8.64 8.81
C LEU A 200 -19.99 -9.31 9.82
N GLU A 201 -20.25 -9.13 11.12
CA GLU A 201 -19.46 -9.76 12.19
C GLU A 201 -19.53 -11.28 12.10
N LEU A 202 -20.70 -11.86 11.88
CA LEU A 202 -20.89 -13.31 11.70
C LEU A 202 -20.13 -13.85 10.48
N ARG A 203 -19.91 -13.04 9.45
CA ARG A 203 -19.17 -13.42 8.25
C ARG A 203 -17.67 -13.15 8.33
N SER A 204 -17.21 -12.38 9.29
CA SER A 204 -15.81 -11.98 9.40
C SER A 204 -14.81 -13.14 9.39
N PRO A 205 -15.10 -14.34 9.95
CA PRO A 205 -14.21 -15.49 9.86
C PRO A 205 -13.96 -15.98 8.42
N MET A 206 -14.89 -15.73 7.50
CA MET A 206 -14.75 -16.14 6.09
C MET A 206 -13.66 -15.34 5.36
N PHE A 207 -13.28 -14.17 5.87
CA PHE A 207 -12.28 -13.30 5.25
C PHE A 207 -10.90 -13.39 5.91
N ALA A 208 -10.76 -14.17 6.98
CA ALA A 208 -9.57 -14.16 7.83
C ALA A 208 -8.27 -14.57 7.10
N ASP A 209 -8.35 -15.43 6.09
CA ASP A 209 -7.19 -15.88 5.29
C ASP A 209 -7.40 -15.59 3.81
N ILE A 210 -7.60 -14.31 3.49
CA ILE A 210 -8.00 -13.85 2.16
C ILE A 210 -7.07 -14.35 1.04
N SER A 211 -5.76 -14.42 1.28
CA SER A 211 -4.82 -14.88 0.25
C SER A 211 -5.02 -16.34 -0.12
N ARG A 212 -5.41 -17.17 0.85
CA ARG A 212 -5.75 -18.57 0.61
C ARG A 212 -7.08 -18.71 -0.10
N GLU A 213 -8.11 -18.01 0.38
CA GLU A 213 -9.44 -18.01 -0.25
C GLU A 213 -9.34 -17.61 -1.74
N MET A 214 -8.51 -16.61 -2.06
CA MET A 214 -8.27 -16.17 -3.45
C MET A 214 -7.50 -17.19 -4.30
N THR A 215 -6.91 -18.24 -3.74
CA THR A 215 -6.37 -19.36 -4.50
C THR A 215 -7.43 -20.38 -4.87
N GLU A 216 -8.50 -20.50 -4.08
CA GLU A 216 -9.56 -21.49 -4.25
C GLU A 216 -10.63 -21.00 -5.24
N ALA A 217 -10.92 -19.69 -5.27
CA ALA A 217 -11.93 -19.12 -6.16
C ALA A 217 -11.57 -17.70 -6.65
N PRO A 218 -12.09 -17.29 -7.81
CA PRO A 218 -11.99 -15.91 -8.28
C PRO A 218 -12.64 -14.93 -7.30
N LYS A 219 -12.10 -13.71 -7.22
CA LYS A 219 -12.59 -12.67 -6.30
C LYS A 219 -14.08 -12.33 -6.46
N GLU A 220 -14.61 -12.41 -7.69
CA GLU A 220 -16.03 -12.20 -7.97
C GLU A 220 -16.89 -13.26 -7.28
N GLN A 221 -16.50 -14.52 -7.39
CA GLN A 221 -17.21 -15.63 -6.75
C GLN A 221 -17.13 -15.52 -5.23
N LEU A 222 -15.96 -15.19 -4.69
CA LEU A 222 -15.79 -14.96 -3.25
C LEU A 222 -16.71 -13.84 -2.74
N LEU A 223 -16.81 -12.74 -3.46
CA LEU A 223 -17.71 -11.63 -3.10
C LEU A 223 -19.19 -12.06 -3.15
N GLU A 224 -19.58 -12.83 -4.15
CA GLU A 224 -20.95 -13.36 -4.24
C GLU A 224 -21.26 -14.33 -3.08
N ASP A 225 -20.33 -15.22 -2.75
CA ASP A 225 -20.52 -16.21 -1.69
C ASP A 225 -20.49 -15.58 -0.29
N TRP A 226 -19.54 -14.71 -0.03
CA TRP A 226 -19.39 -14.06 1.27
C TRP A 226 -20.53 -13.09 1.60
N PHE A 227 -21.06 -12.39 0.58
CA PHE A 227 -22.11 -11.39 0.76
C PHE A 227 -23.46 -11.85 0.21
N ARG A 228 -23.67 -13.16 0.09
CA ARG A 228 -24.94 -13.72 -0.36
C ARG A 228 -26.09 -13.25 0.53
N GLY A 229 -27.13 -12.71 -0.09
CA GLY A 229 -28.29 -12.14 0.59
C GLY A 229 -28.12 -10.67 1.06
N MET A 230 -26.92 -10.10 0.94
CA MET A 230 -26.66 -8.70 1.30
C MET A 230 -26.76 -7.71 0.12
N LYS A 231 -27.39 -8.10 -1.00
CA LYS A 231 -27.63 -7.25 -2.18
C LYS A 231 -26.37 -6.54 -2.70
N PRO A 232 -25.30 -7.25 -3.07
CA PRO A 232 -24.08 -6.61 -3.56
C PRO A 232 -24.33 -5.87 -4.88
N VAL A 233 -23.87 -4.61 -4.95
CA VAL A 233 -23.90 -3.76 -6.14
C VAL A 233 -22.49 -3.27 -6.44
N VAL A 234 -21.90 -3.74 -7.53
CA VAL A 234 -20.59 -3.28 -7.99
C VAL A 234 -20.70 -1.85 -8.50
N LEU A 235 -19.86 -0.96 -7.96
CA LEU A 235 -19.81 0.45 -8.35
C LEU A 235 -18.81 0.67 -9.48
N ASP A 236 -17.60 0.15 -9.31
CA ASP A 236 -16.53 0.28 -10.31
C ASP A 236 -15.41 -0.75 -10.11
N ARG A 237 -14.52 -0.80 -11.10
CA ARG A 237 -13.29 -1.57 -11.10
C ARG A 237 -12.13 -0.65 -11.46
N THR A 238 -11.07 -0.68 -10.68
CA THR A 238 -9.89 0.15 -10.88
C THR A 238 -8.68 -0.75 -11.09
N PRO A 239 -8.00 -0.69 -12.25
CA PRO A 239 -6.73 -1.38 -12.45
C PRO A 239 -5.69 -0.90 -11.44
N LEU A 240 -4.91 -1.84 -10.89
CA LEU A 240 -3.82 -1.58 -9.97
C LEU A 240 -2.48 -1.96 -10.62
N ARG A 241 -1.44 -1.20 -10.34
CA ARG A 241 -0.09 -1.53 -10.83
C ARG A 241 1.01 -0.98 -9.93
N TYR A 242 2.12 -1.70 -9.88
CA TYR A 242 3.34 -1.15 -9.31
C TYR A 242 3.90 -0.08 -10.26
N HIS A 243 3.89 1.17 -9.85
CA HIS A 243 4.39 2.27 -10.65
C HIS A 243 5.19 3.26 -9.81
N CYS A 244 6.44 3.50 -10.24
CA CYS A 244 7.28 4.53 -9.66
C CYS A 244 7.45 5.68 -10.66
N GLY A 245 6.80 6.80 -10.38
CA GLY A 245 6.93 8.03 -11.19
C GLY A 245 8.18 8.84 -10.88
N CYS A 246 9.31 8.21 -10.48
CA CYS A 246 10.57 8.92 -10.34
C CYS A 246 11.07 9.41 -11.70
N SER A 247 11.77 10.52 -11.70
CA SER A 247 12.34 11.10 -12.92
C SER A 247 13.58 11.93 -12.59
N ARG A 248 14.42 12.19 -13.58
CA ARG A 248 15.58 13.07 -13.42
C ARG A 248 15.18 14.43 -12.85
N ALA A 249 14.08 15.01 -13.33
CA ALA A 249 13.60 16.31 -12.84
C ALA A 249 13.21 16.28 -11.34
N ARG A 250 12.69 15.14 -10.84
CA ARG A 250 12.44 14.98 -9.39
C ARG A 250 13.73 14.87 -8.61
N MET A 251 14.75 14.20 -9.15
CA MET A 251 16.07 14.11 -8.50
C MET A 251 16.79 15.46 -8.49
N GLU A 252 16.66 16.25 -9.56
CA GLU A 252 17.15 17.64 -9.61
C GLU A 252 16.53 18.50 -8.50
N LYS A 253 15.19 18.41 -8.32
CA LYS A 253 14.51 19.10 -7.20
C LYS A 253 14.99 18.62 -5.84
N ALA A 254 15.26 17.33 -5.67
CA ALA A 254 15.80 16.78 -4.42
C ALA A 254 17.20 17.35 -4.14
N LEU A 255 18.07 17.42 -5.16
CA LEU A 255 19.40 18.04 -5.03
C LEU A 255 19.29 19.52 -4.65
N ILE A 256 18.40 20.27 -5.30
CA ILE A 256 18.16 21.69 -4.97
C ILE A 256 17.68 21.83 -3.50
N SER A 257 16.86 20.92 -3.03
CA SER A 257 16.32 20.95 -1.64
C SER A 257 17.36 20.69 -0.54
N LEU A 258 18.55 20.14 -0.86
CA LEU A 258 19.67 20.05 0.06
C LEU A 258 20.17 21.43 0.51
N GLY A 259 19.92 22.44 -0.32
CA GLY A 259 20.36 23.80 -0.10
C GLY A 259 21.74 24.09 -0.73
N ARG A 260 21.99 25.40 -0.92
CA ARG A 260 23.15 25.89 -1.65
C ARG A 260 24.49 25.40 -1.07
N LYS A 261 24.60 25.36 0.24
CA LYS A 261 25.86 25.01 0.92
C LYS A 261 26.25 23.54 0.65
N GLU A 262 25.32 22.63 0.82
CA GLU A 262 25.56 21.20 0.61
C GLU A 262 25.81 20.90 -0.87
N LEU A 263 25.02 21.51 -1.76
CA LEU A 263 25.22 21.34 -3.20
C LEU A 263 26.58 21.88 -3.67
N GLN A 264 27.07 23.01 -3.08
CA GLN A 264 28.40 23.53 -3.35
C GLN A 264 29.49 22.57 -2.87
N THR A 265 29.33 21.97 -1.69
CA THR A 265 30.30 20.98 -1.17
C THR A 265 30.46 19.80 -2.14
N ILE A 266 29.35 19.25 -2.65
CA ILE A 266 29.39 18.15 -3.65
C ILE A 266 30.11 18.60 -4.94
N ILE A 267 29.88 19.83 -5.37
CA ILE A 267 30.55 20.40 -6.55
C ILE A 267 32.07 20.54 -6.34
N ASP A 268 32.48 20.98 -5.15
CA ASP A 268 33.88 21.21 -4.81
C ASP A 268 34.68 19.89 -4.69
N GLU A 269 34.03 18.80 -4.34
CA GLU A 269 34.61 17.44 -4.33
C GLU A 269 34.87 16.89 -5.75
N ASP A 270 34.28 17.50 -6.78
CA ASP A 270 34.40 17.19 -8.21
C ASP A 270 34.16 15.72 -8.59
N THR A 271 33.34 15.01 -7.79
CA THR A 271 33.00 13.58 -8.01
C THR A 271 31.68 13.41 -8.74
N GLY A 272 30.90 14.48 -8.92
CA GLY A 272 29.50 14.41 -9.33
C GLY A 272 28.61 13.86 -8.22
N ALA A 273 27.36 13.55 -8.57
CA ALA A 273 26.41 12.94 -7.64
C ALA A 273 25.68 11.76 -8.28
N GLU A 274 25.46 10.72 -7.49
CA GLU A 274 24.62 9.59 -7.86
C GLU A 274 23.45 9.47 -6.89
N LEU A 275 22.22 9.51 -7.40
CA LEU A 275 21.00 9.37 -6.63
C LEU A 275 20.25 8.11 -7.05
N GLY A 276 19.99 7.22 -6.09
CA GLY A 276 19.13 6.05 -6.28
C GLY A 276 17.70 6.32 -5.84
N CYS A 277 16.74 5.83 -6.59
CA CYS A 277 15.35 5.85 -6.14
C CYS A 277 15.08 4.66 -5.21
N HIS A 278 14.73 4.90 -3.95
CA HIS A 278 14.43 3.85 -2.97
C HIS A 278 13.28 2.92 -3.39
N PHE A 279 12.33 3.39 -4.21
CA PHE A 279 11.17 2.60 -4.63
C PHE A 279 11.41 1.69 -5.84
N CYS A 280 12.33 2.02 -6.75
CA CYS A 280 12.54 1.23 -7.97
C CYS A 280 14.01 0.99 -8.32
N HIS A 281 14.91 1.44 -7.48
CA HIS A 281 16.37 1.33 -7.59
C HIS A 281 16.95 1.94 -8.88
N GLN A 282 16.15 2.77 -9.61
CA GLN A 282 16.65 3.53 -10.76
C GLN A 282 17.73 4.50 -10.30
N GLN A 283 18.90 4.44 -10.94
CA GLN A 283 20.03 5.33 -10.67
C GLN A 283 20.00 6.56 -11.59
N TYR A 284 20.37 7.71 -11.04
CA TYR A 284 20.48 8.98 -11.72
C TYR A 284 21.84 9.58 -11.41
N GLN A 285 22.65 9.76 -12.43
CA GLN A 285 23.98 10.35 -12.30
C GLN A 285 23.96 11.81 -12.74
N PHE A 286 24.65 12.66 -12.00
CA PHE A 286 24.80 14.09 -12.27
C PHE A 286 26.29 14.43 -12.28
N THR A 287 26.74 14.99 -13.40
CA THR A 287 28.10 15.52 -13.51
C THR A 287 28.27 16.79 -12.69
N THR A 288 29.49 17.13 -12.34
CA THR A 288 29.82 18.38 -11.64
C THR A 288 29.30 19.60 -12.39
N GLU A 289 29.33 19.60 -13.73
CA GLU A 289 28.83 20.70 -14.55
C GLU A 289 27.30 20.84 -14.44
N GLU A 290 26.57 19.72 -14.46
CA GLU A 290 25.12 19.73 -14.26
C GLU A 290 24.75 20.22 -12.86
N LEU A 291 25.51 19.85 -11.82
CA LEU A 291 25.31 20.34 -10.46
C LEU A 291 25.54 21.86 -10.35
N ARG A 292 26.55 22.43 -11.04
CA ARG A 292 26.75 23.88 -11.13
C ARG A 292 25.55 24.60 -11.73
N GLN A 293 24.99 24.04 -12.83
CA GLN A 293 23.79 24.58 -13.48
C GLN A 293 22.57 24.52 -12.56
N LEU A 294 22.40 23.45 -11.76
CA LEU A 294 21.34 23.35 -10.75
C LEU A 294 21.50 24.40 -9.65
N LEU A 295 22.72 24.62 -9.18
CA LEU A 295 23.02 25.63 -8.17
C LEU A 295 22.69 27.06 -8.66
N GLU A 296 22.98 27.39 -9.93
CA GLU A 296 22.61 28.66 -10.53
C GLU A 296 21.09 28.85 -10.63
N LYS A 297 20.34 27.80 -10.99
CA LYS A 297 18.87 27.83 -11.04
C LYS A 297 18.30 28.08 -9.64
N ALA A 298 18.78 27.35 -8.63
CA ALA A 298 18.36 27.51 -7.24
C ALA A 298 18.64 28.90 -6.63
N THR A 299 19.51 29.68 -7.26
CA THR A 299 19.85 31.03 -6.80
C THR A 299 18.93 32.11 -7.39
N ARG A 300 18.12 31.76 -8.42
CA ARG A 300 17.22 32.68 -9.13
C ARG A 300 15.76 32.56 -8.67
N GLU A 301 15.41 31.49 -7.94
CA GLU A 301 14.12 31.30 -7.28
C GLU A 301 14.18 31.72 -5.80
#